data_54c83f36325c308f9c1ccfa9b8bc8cb5
#
_entry.id   54c83f36325c308f9c1ccfa9b8bc8cb5
#
_cell.length_a   1.000
_cell.length_b   1.000
_cell.length_c   1.000
_cell.angle_alpha   90.00
_cell.angle_beta   90.00
_cell.angle_gamma   90.00
#
_symmetry.space_group_name_H-M   'P 1'
#
loop_
_entity.id
_entity.type
_entity.pdbx_description
1 polymer ?
#
loop_
_entity_poly.entity_id
_entity_poly.type
_entity_poly.pdbx_seq_one_letter_code
_entity_poly.pdbx_strand_id
1 'polypeptide(L)'
;MDNIISLILAILIIIICIGLGRKVLSFFGWLPSRELEIYILSFLFGHSLICYIIFFIGVSAGYTKSIIWSVLFFLLIASFFILKTGFLYRLIDFLIESFKNFIKIKNNSYILLLLSISIIIVSIMNFVAAFAPPTDADSLSYHLAIPKYFIDFEKIIFQPFYMSWGIPLHSEMFNLLGLILGYEIFPQIINWLMGIISAITLYILTSEIFSKRAGFFAAVFYYLTPKIIFLSSTSKSDLTLFSYIFLSMFYMIVWSSKKENKTLWLSAVFTGLALATKYQGFHWGLSIGLFLIILNFKDLKQLSIKTIKIPLVYGLISFLIASPWYIKNFILTGDPIWPFGFSIFNSQYW
;
A
#
# COMPACT_ATOMS: atom_id res chain seq x y z
N MET A 1 27.80 -3.57 7.87
CA MET A 1 27.30 -2.43 8.67
C MET A 1 26.04 -1.87 8.03
N ASP A 2 26.01 -1.69 6.73
CA ASP A 2 24.88 -1.09 5.98
C ASP A 2 23.56 -1.85 6.10
N ASN A 3 23.60 -3.17 6.16
CA ASN A 3 22.39 -4.00 6.34
C ASN A 3 21.69 -3.76 7.69
N ILE A 4 22.47 -3.59 8.77
CA ILE A 4 21.93 -3.31 10.11
C ILE A 4 21.32 -1.91 10.13
N ILE A 5 21.99 -0.93 9.53
CA ILE A 5 21.48 0.44 9.46
C ILE A 5 20.20 0.48 8.62
N SER A 6 20.15 -0.23 7.50
CA SER A 6 18.93 -0.36 6.67
C SER A 6 17.77 -0.95 7.47
N LEU A 7 18.00 -1.94 8.30
CA LEU A 7 16.97 -2.54 9.16
C LEU A 7 16.50 -1.56 10.23
N ILE A 8 17.42 -0.86 10.91
CA ILE A 8 17.07 0.16 11.90
C ILE A 8 16.25 1.28 11.25
N LEU A 9 16.66 1.74 10.07
CA LEU A 9 15.93 2.75 9.30
C LEU A 9 14.52 2.26 8.94
N ALA A 10 14.39 1.01 8.48
CA ALA A 10 13.09 0.42 8.18
C ALA A 10 12.18 0.41 9.42
N ILE A 11 12.69 0.02 10.59
CA ILE A 11 11.94 0.03 11.85
C ILE A 11 11.49 1.46 12.21
N LEU A 12 12.38 2.44 12.12
CA LEU A 12 12.04 3.83 12.41
C LEU A 12 10.96 4.36 11.46
N ILE A 13 11.06 4.07 10.17
CA ILE A 13 10.08 4.49 9.18
C ILE A 13 8.74 3.78 9.38
N ILE A 14 8.73 2.51 9.77
CA ILE A 14 7.50 1.80 10.15
C ILE A 14 6.80 2.49 11.33
N ILE A 15 7.56 2.90 12.35
CA ILE A 15 7.01 3.65 13.50
C ILE A 15 6.41 4.97 13.05
N ILE A 16 7.10 5.70 12.16
CA ILE A 16 6.58 6.95 11.56
C ILE A 16 5.27 6.67 10.81
N CYS A 17 5.24 5.65 9.96
CA CYS A 17 4.03 5.26 9.23
C CYS A 17 2.86 4.99 10.18
N ILE A 18 3.07 4.16 11.20
CA ILE A 18 2.01 3.82 12.16
C ILE A 18 1.52 5.07 12.90
N GLY A 19 2.43 5.95 13.32
CA GLY A 19 2.09 7.20 14.01
C GLY A 19 1.22 8.11 13.14
N LEU A 20 1.71 8.45 11.95
CA LEU A 20 1.02 9.33 11.01
C LEU A 20 -0.34 8.77 10.58
N GLY A 21 -0.36 7.50 10.14
CA GLY A 21 -1.60 6.88 9.68
C GLY A 21 -2.64 6.78 10.79
N ARG A 22 -2.23 6.45 12.03
CA ARG A 22 -3.13 6.46 13.19
C ARG A 22 -3.73 7.85 13.44
N LYS A 23 -2.93 8.91 13.29
CA LYS A 23 -3.43 10.29 13.44
C LYS A 23 -4.49 10.62 12.39
N VAL A 24 -4.25 10.25 11.12
CA VAL A 24 -5.21 10.45 10.04
C VAL A 24 -6.51 9.69 10.31
N LEU A 25 -6.40 8.40 10.62
CA LEU A 25 -7.58 7.57 10.93
C LEU A 25 -8.38 8.14 12.11
N SER A 26 -7.69 8.62 13.16
CA SER A 26 -8.33 9.25 14.31
C SER A 26 -9.00 10.56 13.94
N PHE A 27 -8.35 11.39 13.13
CA PHE A 27 -8.88 12.69 12.70
C PHE A 27 -10.19 12.55 11.92
N PHE A 28 -10.29 11.56 11.05
CA PHE A 28 -11.51 11.28 10.27
C PHE A 28 -12.52 10.40 11.01
N GLY A 29 -12.23 9.94 12.22
CA GLY A 29 -13.09 9.00 12.95
C GLY A 29 -13.15 7.61 12.31
N TRP A 30 -12.11 7.22 11.57
CA TRP A 30 -12.03 5.96 10.82
C TRP A 30 -11.28 4.84 11.55
N LEU A 31 -10.93 5.03 12.82
CA LEU A 31 -10.28 3.97 13.60
C LEU A 31 -11.22 2.76 13.71
N PRO A 32 -10.77 1.57 13.29
CA PRO A 32 -11.55 0.34 13.46
C PRO A 32 -11.54 -0.10 14.92
N SER A 33 -12.43 -1.06 15.26
CA SER A 33 -12.51 -1.63 16.61
C SER A 33 -11.51 -2.77 16.85
N ARG A 34 -11.07 -3.45 15.78
CA ARG A 34 -10.16 -4.59 15.88
C ARG A 34 -8.71 -4.11 15.86
N GLU A 35 -7.91 -4.52 16.82
CA GLU A 35 -6.52 -4.07 16.95
C GLU A 35 -5.67 -4.38 15.71
N LEU A 36 -5.80 -5.59 15.14
CA LEU A 36 -5.09 -5.95 13.91
C LEU A 36 -5.36 -4.98 12.77
N GLU A 37 -6.63 -4.59 12.58
CA GLU A 37 -7.02 -3.61 11.56
C GLU A 37 -6.43 -2.24 11.87
N ILE A 38 -6.37 -1.82 13.15
CA ILE A 38 -5.76 -0.54 13.54
C ILE A 38 -4.30 -0.48 13.10
N TYR A 39 -3.51 -1.53 13.35
CA TYR A 39 -2.08 -1.53 12.99
C TYR A 39 -1.86 -1.55 11.48
N ILE A 40 -2.59 -2.41 10.76
CA ILE A 40 -2.48 -2.54 9.30
C ILE A 40 -2.89 -1.24 8.60
N LEU A 41 -4.04 -0.68 8.96
CA LEU A 41 -4.52 0.57 8.39
C LEU A 41 -3.61 1.74 8.73
N SER A 42 -3.17 1.84 9.99
CA SER A 42 -2.25 2.91 10.38
C SER A 42 -0.95 2.85 9.58
N PHE A 43 -0.38 1.65 9.39
CA PHE A 43 0.82 1.50 8.59
C PHE A 43 0.58 1.88 7.12
N LEU A 44 -0.47 1.36 6.47
CA LEU A 44 -0.74 1.62 5.05
C LEU A 44 -1.10 3.08 4.77
N PHE A 45 -1.87 3.74 5.64
CA PHE A 45 -2.13 5.18 5.53
C PHE A 45 -0.86 6.01 5.71
N GLY A 46 -0.03 5.67 6.68
CA GLY A 46 1.23 6.37 6.91
C GLY A 46 2.24 6.14 5.78
N HIS A 47 2.35 4.91 5.27
CA HIS A 47 3.12 4.60 4.07
C HIS A 47 2.70 5.47 2.89
N SER A 48 1.39 5.54 2.61
CA SER A 48 0.84 6.38 1.56
C SER A 48 1.12 7.87 1.76
N LEU A 49 1.02 8.37 2.99
CA LEU A 49 1.33 9.77 3.30
C LEU A 49 2.79 10.08 3.03
N ILE A 50 3.71 9.22 3.44
CA ILE A 50 5.13 9.39 3.16
C ILE A 50 5.37 9.39 1.65
N CYS A 51 4.75 8.49 0.90
CA CYS A 51 4.85 8.47 -0.55
C CYS A 51 4.41 9.82 -1.17
N TYR A 52 3.30 10.39 -0.72
CA TYR A 52 2.87 11.72 -1.20
C TYR A 52 3.78 12.85 -0.74
N ILE A 53 4.28 12.82 0.50
CA ILE A 53 5.25 13.81 0.97
C ILE A 53 6.49 13.80 0.08
N ILE A 54 7.06 12.62 -0.19
CA ILE A 54 8.21 12.46 -1.08
C ILE A 54 7.88 12.93 -2.51
N PHE A 55 6.71 12.57 -3.04
CA PHE A 55 6.24 13.05 -4.35
C PHE A 55 6.21 14.59 -4.41
N PHE A 56 5.57 15.24 -3.44
CA PHE A 56 5.46 16.70 -3.43
C PHE A 56 6.80 17.40 -3.20
N ILE A 57 7.72 16.82 -2.43
CA ILE A 57 9.09 17.32 -2.33
C ILE A 57 9.76 17.35 -3.71
N GLY A 58 9.63 16.25 -4.48
CA GLY A 58 10.24 16.16 -5.81
C GLY A 58 9.61 17.09 -6.85
N VAL A 59 8.35 17.48 -6.66
CA VAL A 59 7.67 18.44 -7.56
C VAL A 59 8.02 19.89 -7.18
N SER A 60 8.26 20.20 -5.91
CA SER A 60 8.36 21.57 -5.41
C SER A 60 9.77 22.01 -4.98
N ALA A 61 10.40 21.24 -4.09
CA ALA A 61 11.64 21.64 -3.41
C ALA A 61 12.89 20.95 -3.96
N GLY A 62 12.70 19.80 -4.60
CA GLY A 62 13.78 18.94 -5.07
C GLY A 62 14.32 17.98 -4.02
N TYR A 63 15.00 16.93 -4.51
CA TYR A 63 15.51 15.82 -3.69
C TYR A 63 16.92 16.09 -3.20
N THR A 64 17.07 16.50 -1.93
CA THR A 64 18.38 16.51 -1.27
C THR A 64 18.34 15.64 -0.01
N LYS A 65 19.50 15.02 0.34
CA LYS A 65 19.60 14.23 1.58
C LYS A 65 19.18 15.03 2.81
N SER A 66 19.57 16.31 2.87
CA SER A 66 19.28 17.20 4.00
C SER A 66 17.78 17.42 4.18
N ILE A 67 17.05 17.69 3.09
CA ILE A 67 15.58 17.85 3.11
C ILE A 67 14.93 16.56 3.62
N ILE A 68 15.31 15.40 3.07
CA ILE A 68 14.73 14.12 3.44
C ILE A 68 14.99 13.80 4.92
N TRP A 69 16.23 13.98 5.41
CA TRP A 69 16.55 13.76 6.82
C TRP A 69 15.78 14.72 7.74
N SER A 70 15.65 16.00 7.36
CA SER A 70 14.87 16.98 8.12
C SER A 70 13.40 16.56 8.21
N VAL A 71 12.80 16.18 7.07
CA VAL A 71 11.41 15.71 7.03
C VAL A 71 11.22 14.47 7.90
N LEU A 72 12.08 13.46 7.78
CA LEU A 72 12.00 12.25 8.60
C LEU A 72 12.15 12.55 10.10
N PHE A 73 13.05 13.45 10.47
CA PHE A 73 13.24 13.88 11.86
C PHE A 73 11.96 14.51 12.44
N PHE A 74 11.35 15.45 11.72
CA PHE A 74 10.09 16.07 12.16
C PHE A 74 8.93 15.06 12.21
N LEU A 75 8.84 14.16 11.23
CA LEU A 75 7.82 13.12 11.22
C LEU A 75 8.01 12.11 12.36
N LEU A 76 9.25 11.79 12.71
CA LEU A 76 9.56 10.92 13.85
C LEU A 76 9.13 11.56 15.18
N ILE A 77 9.47 12.83 15.39
CA ILE A 77 9.03 13.58 16.58
C ILE A 77 7.50 13.63 16.64
N ALA A 78 6.84 14.00 15.53
CA ALA A 78 5.37 14.02 15.47
C ALA A 78 4.76 12.65 15.80
N SER A 79 5.32 11.57 15.24
CA SER A 79 4.86 10.20 15.50
C SER A 79 5.05 9.78 16.95
N PHE A 80 6.15 10.18 17.58
CA PHE A 80 6.40 9.91 19.00
C PHE A 80 5.33 10.55 19.89
N PHE A 81 4.99 11.82 19.64
CA PHE A 81 3.90 12.49 20.37
C PHE A 81 2.52 11.89 20.12
N ILE A 82 2.25 11.42 18.90
CA ILE A 82 0.98 10.79 18.52
C ILE A 82 0.82 9.43 19.18
N LEU A 83 1.87 8.60 19.17
CA LEU A 83 1.78 7.22 19.61
C LEU A 83 1.67 7.08 21.13
N LYS A 84 2.15 8.04 21.92
CA LYS A 84 2.23 7.98 23.38
C LYS A 84 2.86 6.65 23.86
N THR A 85 3.44 6.60 25.03
CA THR A 85 4.11 5.41 25.57
C THR A 85 3.23 4.15 25.60
N GLY A 86 1.95 4.30 25.90
CA GLY A 86 1.01 3.18 25.98
C GLY A 86 0.66 2.49 24.65
N PHE A 87 1.02 3.07 23.48
CA PHE A 87 0.77 2.42 22.19
C PHE A 87 1.78 1.29 21.93
N LEU A 88 3.05 1.53 22.19
CA LEU A 88 4.11 0.50 22.06
C LEU A 88 3.86 -0.68 22.99
N TYR A 89 3.44 -0.44 24.22
CA TYR A 89 3.05 -1.52 25.14
C TYR A 89 1.90 -2.36 24.57
N ARG A 90 0.85 -1.73 24.07
CA ARG A 90 -0.27 -2.46 23.43
C ARG A 90 0.16 -3.25 22.20
N LEU A 91 1.05 -2.71 21.38
CA LEU A 91 1.59 -3.44 20.22
C LEU A 91 2.36 -4.68 20.69
N ILE A 92 3.22 -4.55 21.69
CA ILE A 92 3.98 -5.66 22.26
C ILE A 92 3.03 -6.70 22.86
N ASP A 93 2.06 -6.27 23.68
CA ASP A 93 1.05 -7.16 24.25
C ASP A 93 0.24 -7.89 23.19
N PHE A 94 -0.17 -7.19 22.13
CA PHE A 94 -0.85 -7.78 20.98
C PHE A 94 0.01 -8.86 20.28
N LEU A 95 1.29 -8.59 20.07
CA LEU A 95 2.21 -9.56 19.47
C LEU A 95 2.41 -10.79 20.37
N ILE A 96 2.58 -10.57 21.69
CA ILE A 96 2.71 -11.64 22.68
C ILE A 96 1.44 -12.50 22.74
N GLU A 97 0.28 -11.88 22.75
CA GLU A 97 -1.01 -12.59 22.79
C GLU A 97 -1.24 -13.36 21.49
N SER A 98 -0.93 -12.76 20.36
CA SER A 98 -0.99 -13.42 19.04
C SER A 98 -0.08 -14.66 19.01
N PHE A 99 1.14 -14.56 19.54
CA PHE A 99 2.06 -15.68 19.66
C PHE A 99 1.55 -16.77 20.63
N LYS A 100 1.02 -16.41 21.79
CA LYS A 100 0.38 -17.36 22.72
C LYS A 100 -0.80 -18.09 22.07
N ASN A 101 -1.63 -17.37 21.31
CA ASN A 101 -2.75 -17.96 20.59
C ASN A 101 -2.26 -18.89 19.46
N PHE A 102 -1.17 -18.55 18.79
CA PHE A 102 -0.50 -19.44 17.84
C PHE A 102 -0.06 -20.77 18.48
N ILE A 103 0.57 -20.72 19.67
CA ILE A 103 0.98 -21.95 20.39
C ILE A 103 -0.24 -22.80 20.76
N LYS A 104 -1.39 -22.20 21.09
CA LYS A 104 -2.62 -22.93 21.41
C LYS A 104 -3.21 -23.69 20.20
N ILE A 105 -2.95 -23.23 18.97
CA ILE A 105 -3.38 -23.91 17.73
C ILE A 105 -2.79 -25.33 17.65
N LYS A 106 -1.61 -25.55 18.22
CA LYS A 106 -0.93 -26.86 18.30
C LYS A 106 -1.84 -27.99 18.84
N ASN A 107 -2.76 -27.66 19.72
CA ASN A 107 -3.61 -28.66 20.37
C ASN A 107 -4.86 -29.06 19.55
N ASN A 108 -5.20 -28.33 18.45
CA ASN A 108 -6.47 -28.48 17.75
C ASN A 108 -6.38 -29.02 16.31
N SER A 109 -5.24 -28.92 15.62
CA SER A 109 -5.08 -29.45 14.25
C SER A 109 -3.62 -29.43 13.79
N TYR A 110 -3.08 -30.60 13.49
CA TYR A 110 -1.74 -30.75 12.92
C TYR A 110 -1.59 -30.03 11.56
N ILE A 111 -2.65 -29.98 10.75
CA ILE A 111 -2.64 -29.28 9.45
C ILE A 111 -2.44 -27.78 9.65
N LEU A 112 -3.18 -27.18 10.58
CA LEU A 112 -3.03 -25.75 10.88
C LEU A 112 -1.63 -25.43 11.41
N LEU A 113 -1.07 -26.31 12.23
CA LEU A 113 0.30 -26.15 12.73
C LEU A 113 1.31 -26.23 11.59
N LEU A 114 1.25 -27.25 10.74
CA LEU A 114 2.15 -27.41 9.59
C LEU A 114 2.10 -26.21 8.66
N LEU A 115 0.91 -25.75 8.29
CA LEU A 115 0.73 -24.57 7.44
C LEU A 115 1.27 -23.30 8.10
N SER A 116 1.09 -23.13 9.41
CA SER A 116 1.63 -21.99 10.14
C SER A 116 3.16 -22.02 10.20
N ILE A 117 3.76 -23.19 10.40
CA ILE A 117 5.21 -23.35 10.35
C ILE A 117 5.73 -23.05 8.94
N SER A 118 5.06 -23.54 7.90
CA SER A 118 5.47 -23.30 6.51
C SER A 118 5.49 -21.82 6.16
N ILE A 119 4.45 -21.06 6.53
CA ILE A 119 4.43 -19.59 6.24
C ILE A 119 5.52 -18.85 7.03
N ILE A 120 5.80 -19.25 8.26
CA ILE A 120 6.88 -18.64 9.07
C ILE A 120 8.25 -18.93 8.43
N ILE A 121 8.52 -20.17 8.05
CA ILE A 121 9.79 -20.55 7.40
C ILE A 121 9.98 -19.76 6.12
N VAL A 122 8.97 -19.74 5.24
CA VAL A 122 9.04 -19.00 3.97
C VAL A 122 9.19 -17.51 4.20
N SER A 123 8.51 -16.93 5.21
CA SER A 123 8.67 -15.51 5.55
C SER A 123 10.08 -15.19 6.04
N ILE A 124 10.69 -16.07 6.84
CA ILE A 124 12.09 -15.90 7.27
C ILE A 124 13.04 -16.03 6.07
N MET A 125 12.80 -16.98 5.16
CA MET A 125 13.61 -17.11 3.94
C MET A 125 13.51 -15.85 3.08
N ASN A 126 12.31 -15.29 2.88
CA ASN A 126 12.11 -14.04 2.16
C ASN A 126 12.78 -12.86 2.86
N PHE A 127 12.73 -12.81 4.18
CA PHE A 127 13.45 -11.79 4.95
C PHE A 127 14.96 -11.85 4.72
N VAL A 128 15.54 -13.05 4.77
CA VAL A 128 16.97 -13.24 4.48
C VAL A 128 17.28 -12.86 3.03
N ALA A 129 16.45 -13.27 2.08
CA ALA A 129 16.61 -12.92 0.67
C ALA A 129 16.51 -11.39 0.41
N ALA A 130 15.75 -10.66 1.20
CA ALA A 130 15.64 -9.20 1.10
C ALA A 130 16.95 -8.45 1.42
N PHE A 131 17.95 -9.11 2.02
CA PHE A 131 19.28 -8.54 2.23
C PHE A 131 20.24 -8.77 1.05
N ALA A 132 19.84 -9.54 0.05
CA ALA A 132 20.63 -9.69 -1.18
C ALA A 132 20.43 -8.47 -2.10
N PRO A 133 21.41 -8.09 -2.91
CA PRO A 133 21.23 -7.05 -3.91
C PRO A 133 20.07 -7.40 -4.86
N PRO A 134 19.30 -6.40 -5.36
CA PRO A 134 18.23 -6.63 -6.32
C PRO A 134 18.81 -7.18 -7.64
N THR A 135 18.22 -8.25 -8.16
CA THR A 135 18.68 -8.93 -9.39
C THR A 135 17.59 -9.11 -10.42
N ASP A 136 16.34 -8.87 -10.07
CA ASP A 136 15.23 -9.05 -11.00
C ASP A 136 15.09 -7.88 -11.98
N ALA A 137 14.70 -8.21 -13.22
CA ALA A 137 14.67 -7.25 -14.33
C ALA A 137 13.77 -6.03 -14.06
N ASP A 138 12.56 -6.23 -13.53
CA ASP A 138 11.63 -5.13 -13.30
C ASP A 138 12.10 -4.20 -12.16
N SER A 139 12.64 -4.77 -11.06
CA SER A 139 13.22 -3.95 -9.98
C SER A 139 14.32 -3.03 -10.53
N LEU A 140 15.21 -3.56 -11.36
CA LEU A 140 16.34 -2.82 -11.93
C LEU A 140 15.92 -1.88 -13.06
N SER A 141 14.91 -2.23 -13.87
CA SER A 141 14.54 -1.43 -15.05
C SER A 141 13.72 -0.18 -14.70
N TYR A 142 12.81 -0.23 -13.72
CA TYR A 142 11.96 0.93 -13.41
C TYR A 142 11.63 1.14 -11.93
N HIS A 143 11.45 0.07 -11.11
CA HIS A 143 11.08 0.25 -9.70
C HIS A 143 12.18 0.91 -8.85
N LEU A 144 13.44 0.75 -9.22
CA LEU A 144 14.60 1.40 -8.61
C LEU A 144 15.24 2.43 -9.54
N ALA A 145 15.29 2.15 -10.86
CA ALA A 145 15.95 3.03 -11.83
C ALA A 145 15.25 4.41 -11.91
N ILE A 146 13.91 4.46 -12.02
CA ILE A 146 13.20 5.74 -12.10
C ILE A 146 13.38 6.56 -10.82
N PRO A 147 13.18 6.02 -9.59
CA PRO A 147 13.54 6.70 -8.37
C PRO A 147 14.99 7.21 -8.33
N LYS A 148 15.96 6.43 -8.83
CA LYS A 148 17.36 6.84 -8.90
C LYS A 148 17.54 8.04 -9.84
N TYR A 149 16.91 8.03 -11.00
CA TYR A 149 16.94 9.21 -11.90
C TYR A 149 16.33 10.44 -11.23
N PHE A 150 15.24 10.30 -10.46
CA PHE A 150 14.68 11.43 -9.73
C PHE A 150 15.67 12.00 -8.69
N ILE A 151 16.48 11.14 -8.07
CA ILE A 151 17.53 11.56 -7.14
C ILE A 151 18.67 12.25 -7.91
N ASP A 152 19.14 11.67 -9.02
CA ASP A 152 20.25 12.20 -9.82
C ASP A 152 19.92 13.59 -10.42
N PHE A 153 18.65 13.81 -10.77
CA PHE A 153 18.17 15.11 -11.26
C PHE A 153 17.57 16.00 -10.16
N GLU A 154 17.59 15.56 -8.91
CA GLU A 154 17.04 16.24 -7.74
C GLU A 154 15.54 16.59 -7.85
N LYS A 155 14.78 16.05 -8.79
CA LYS A 155 13.35 16.35 -9.02
C LYS A 155 12.66 15.25 -9.79
N ILE A 156 11.33 15.26 -9.77
CA ILE A 156 10.52 14.44 -10.66
C ILE A 156 10.67 14.96 -12.10
N ILE A 157 11.18 14.11 -12.99
CA ILE A 157 11.37 14.39 -14.42
C ILE A 157 10.62 13.36 -15.26
N PHE A 158 10.57 13.59 -16.56
CA PHE A 158 10.05 12.67 -17.55
C PHE A 158 11.12 12.42 -18.63
N GLN A 159 11.28 11.15 -18.99
CA GLN A 159 12.19 10.71 -20.05
C GLN A 159 11.41 9.84 -21.06
N PRO A 160 11.30 10.25 -22.34
CA PRO A 160 10.39 9.63 -23.29
C PRO A 160 10.76 8.22 -23.73
N PHE A 161 12.01 7.81 -23.56
CA PHE A 161 12.51 6.50 -24.02
C PHE A 161 12.14 5.31 -23.11
N TYR A 162 11.49 5.57 -21.98
CA TYR A 162 11.00 4.53 -21.08
C TYR A 162 9.49 4.64 -20.90
N MET A 163 8.76 3.64 -21.38
CA MET A 163 7.31 3.59 -21.22
C MET A 163 6.87 3.66 -19.75
N SER A 164 7.70 3.12 -18.84
CA SER A 164 7.39 3.12 -17.41
C SER A 164 7.45 4.49 -16.72
N TRP A 165 7.95 5.54 -17.36
CA TRP A 165 7.97 6.89 -16.78
C TRP A 165 6.60 7.50 -16.57
N GLY A 166 5.62 7.11 -17.38
CA GLY A 166 4.26 7.60 -17.29
C GLY A 166 3.36 6.80 -16.38
N ILE A 167 3.79 5.63 -15.88
CA ILE A 167 2.96 4.89 -14.94
C ILE A 167 2.91 5.60 -13.59
N PRO A 168 1.81 5.45 -12.84
CA PRO A 168 1.78 5.88 -11.45
C PRO A 168 2.83 5.13 -10.63
N LEU A 169 3.62 5.86 -9.84
CA LEU A 169 4.77 5.34 -9.10
C LEU A 169 4.65 5.63 -7.59
N HIS A 170 3.43 5.56 -7.05
CA HIS A 170 3.18 5.93 -5.67
C HIS A 170 4.03 5.14 -4.67
N SER A 171 4.06 3.83 -4.79
CA SER A 171 4.84 2.96 -3.91
C SER A 171 6.35 3.11 -4.12
N GLU A 172 6.79 3.46 -5.32
CA GLU A 172 8.18 3.67 -5.67
C GLU A 172 8.79 4.92 -5.01
N MET A 173 7.95 5.84 -4.52
CA MET A 173 8.42 6.94 -3.67
C MET A 173 9.01 6.43 -2.35
N PHE A 174 8.56 5.27 -1.88
CA PHE A 174 9.17 4.62 -0.73
C PHE A 174 10.53 3.97 -1.08
N ASN A 175 10.66 3.44 -2.30
CA ASN A 175 11.95 2.98 -2.81
C ASN A 175 12.94 4.15 -2.93
N LEU A 176 12.49 5.30 -3.45
CA LEU A 176 13.28 6.53 -3.52
C LEU A 176 13.81 6.93 -2.14
N LEU A 177 12.98 6.84 -1.10
CA LEU A 177 13.38 7.16 0.26
C LEU A 177 14.59 6.33 0.70
N GLY A 178 14.60 5.02 0.46
CA GLY A 178 15.74 4.15 0.76
C GLY A 178 16.99 4.52 -0.03
N LEU A 179 16.82 4.73 -1.33
CA LEU A 179 17.93 5.03 -2.25
C LEU A 179 18.60 6.38 -1.93
N ILE A 180 17.82 7.45 -1.69
CA ILE A 180 18.40 8.77 -1.40
C ILE A 180 19.15 8.78 -0.06
N LEU A 181 18.75 7.94 0.88
CA LEU A 181 19.47 7.76 2.15
C LEU A 181 20.72 6.89 2.02
N GLY A 182 20.90 6.22 0.86
CA GLY A 182 22.05 5.38 0.56
C GLY A 182 21.89 3.91 0.96
N TYR A 183 20.66 3.42 1.12
CA TYR A 183 20.36 2.07 1.58
C TYR A 183 19.59 1.27 0.50
N GLU A 184 20.30 0.61 -0.38
CA GLU A 184 19.75 -0.09 -1.55
C GLU A 184 18.85 -1.28 -1.21
N ILE A 185 19.06 -1.93 -0.08
CA ILE A 185 18.24 -3.08 0.37
C ILE A 185 16.96 -2.65 1.13
N PHE A 186 16.85 -1.38 1.52
CA PHE A 186 15.67 -0.88 2.24
C PHE A 186 14.35 -1.15 1.49
N PRO A 187 14.23 -0.92 0.17
CA PRO A 187 13.03 -1.24 -0.60
C PRO A 187 12.57 -2.69 -0.45
N GLN A 188 13.53 -3.64 -0.48
CA GLN A 188 13.23 -5.06 -0.37
C GLN A 188 12.76 -5.45 1.03
N ILE A 189 13.36 -4.88 2.10
CA ILE A 189 12.93 -5.08 3.48
C ILE A 189 11.48 -4.61 3.67
N ILE A 190 11.14 -3.43 3.13
CA ILE A 190 9.78 -2.91 3.18
C ILE A 190 8.84 -3.78 2.35
N ASN A 191 9.27 -4.26 1.20
CA ASN A 191 8.42 -5.11 0.37
C ASN A 191 8.19 -6.51 0.97
N TRP A 192 9.16 -7.05 1.71
CA TRP A 192 8.94 -8.23 2.55
C TRP A 192 7.80 -7.98 3.57
N LEU A 193 7.81 -6.86 4.25
CA LEU A 193 6.73 -6.48 5.16
C LEU A 193 5.38 -6.32 4.42
N MET A 194 5.39 -5.74 3.22
CA MET A 194 4.19 -5.64 2.37
C MET A 194 3.65 -7.02 1.97
N GLY A 195 4.50 -8.01 1.79
CA GLY A 195 4.08 -9.41 1.59
C GLY A 195 3.26 -9.96 2.76
N ILE A 196 3.73 -9.72 3.98
CA ILE A 196 3.01 -10.10 5.21
C ILE A 196 1.69 -9.31 5.32
N ILE A 197 1.74 -7.99 5.10
CA ILE A 197 0.56 -7.12 5.18
C ILE A 197 -0.49 -7.52 4.15
N SER A 198 -0.10 -7.81 2.91
CA SER A 198 -1.04 -8.25 1.87
C SER A 198 -1.72 -9.58 2.23
N ALA A 199 -0.99 -10.53 2.82
CA ALA A 199 -1.58 -11.76 3.33
C ALA A 199 -2.57 -11.51 4.48
N ILE A 200 -2.24 -10.59 5.40
CA ILE A 200 -3.12 -10.20 6.51
C ILE A 200 -4.37 -9.48 5.98
N THR A 201 -4.24 -8.59 4.99
CA THR A 201 -5.40 -7.92 4.39
C THR A 201 -6.34 -8.90 3.69
N LEU A 202 -5.79 -9.91 3.03
CA LEU A 202 -6.58 -11.01 2.46
C LEU A 202 -7.25 -11.86 3.56
N TYR A 203 -6.54 -12.12 4.68
CA TYR A 203 -7.13 -12.78 5.85
C TYR A 203 -8.34 -11.99 6.36
N ILE A 204 -8.22 -10.68 6.53
CA ILE A 204 -9.30 -9.81 7.01
C ILE A 204 -10.49 -9.87 6.06
N LEU A 205 -10.25 -9.69 4.75
CA LEU A 205 -11.27 -9.76 3.70
C LEU A 205 -12.01 -11.10 3.72
N THR A 206 -11.28 -12.20 3.65
CA THR A 206 -11.89 -13.55 3.56
C THR A 206 -12.58 -13.95 4.86
N SER A 207 -12.06 -13.50 6.01
CA SER A 207 -12.69 -13.76 7.31
C SER A 207 -14.04 -13.06 7.48
N GLU A 208 -14.22 -11.90 6.87
CA GLU A 208 -15.49 -11.16 6.88
C GLU A 208 -16.55 -11.83 5.98
N ILE A 209 -16.13 -12.37 4.83
CA ILE A 209 -17.04 -13.01 3.87
C ILE A 209 -17.47 -14.40 4.33
N PHE A 210 -16.54 -15.18 4.87
CA PHE A 210 -16.76 -16.61 5.16
C PHE A 210 -16.55 -16.92 6.64
N SER A 211 -15.29 -17.05 7.07
CA SER A 211 -14.91 -17.37 8.45
C SER A 211 -13.43 -17.12 8.70
N LYS A 212 -13.03 -16.98 9.98
CA LYS A 212 -11.60 -16.85 10.37
C LYS A 212 -10.75 -18.01 9.87
N ARG A 213 -11.34 -19.23 9.81
CA ARG A 213 -10.63 -20.42 9.32
C ARG A 213 -10.39 -20.32 7.82
N ALA A 214 -11.39 -19.90 7.05
CA ALA A 214 -11.24 -19.65 5.61
C ALA A 214 -10.22 -18.54 5.34
N GLY A 215 -10.26 -17.44 6.12
CA GLY A 215 -9.26 -16.37 6.05
C GLY A 215 -7.84 -16.85 6.28
N PHE A 216 -7.62 -17.74 7.27
CA PHE A 216 -6.32 -18.32 7.52
C PHE A 216 -5.81 -19.11 6.32
N PHE A 217 -6.63 -20.01 5.76
CA PHE A 217 -6.24 -20.77 4.57
C PHE A 217 -5.96 -19.87 3.37
N ALA A 218 -6.79 -18.84 3.14
CA ALA A 218 -6.59 -17.90 2.05
C ALA A 218 -5.24 -17.16 2.19
N ALA A 219 -4.91 -16.66 3.37
CA ALA A 219 -3.65 -15.98 3.64
C ALA A 219 -2.43 -16.90 3.46
N VAL A 220 -2.52 -18.14 3.96
CA VAL A 220 -1.43 -19.11 3.84
C VAL A 220 -1.20 -19.50 2.39
N PHE A 221 -2.24 -19.90 1.65
CA PHE A 221 -2.10 -20.28 0.25
C PHE A 221 -1.64 -19.12 -0.61
N TYR A 222 -2.15 -17.91 -0.35
CA TYR A 222 -1.66 -16.71 -1.02
C TYR A 222 -0.16 -16.50 -0.78
N TYR A 223 0.28 -16.47 0.49
CA TYR A 223 1.68 -16.17 0.81
C TYR A 223 2.64 -17.26 0.32
N LEU A 224 2.20 -18.54 0.32
CA LEU A 224 2.98 -19.68 -0.19
C LEU A 224 2.92 -19.83 -1.73
N THR A 225 2.18 -18.99 -2.43
CA THR A 225 2.21 -18.97 -3.90
C THR A 225 3.59 -18.54 -4.39
N PRO A 226 4.24 -19.28 -5.32
CA PRO A 226 5.62 -18.98 -5.77
C PRO A 226 5.81 -17.53 -6.23
N LYS A 227 4.82 -16.95 -6.90
CA LYS A 227 4.88 -15.53 -7.33
C LYS A 227 4.91 -14.57 -6.15
N ILE A 228 4.15 -14.83 -5.08
CA ILE A 228 4.13 -13.97 -3.89
C ILE A 228 5.43 -14.11 -3.09
N ILE A 229 5.98 -15.33 -2.99
CA ILE A 229 7.30 -15.58 -2.40
C ILE A 229 8.35 -14.74 -3.13
N PHE A 230 8.38 -14.81 -4.47
CA PHE A 230 9.29 -14.02 -5.28
C PHE A 230 9.10 -12.51 -5.08
N LEU A 231 7.86 -12.02 -5.14
CA LEU A 231 7.56 -10.60 -4.95
C LEU A 231 7.98 -10.09 -3.57
N SER A 232 7.87 -10.92 -2.53
CA SER A 232 8.19 -10.54 -1.14
C SER A 232 9.69 -10.27 -0.90
N SER A 233 10.57 -10.61 -1.82
CA SER A 233 12.02 -10.35 -1.72
C SER A 233 12.54 -9.39 -2.80
N THR A 234 11.64 -8.76 -3.58
CA THR A 234 11.99 -7.80 -4.65
C THR A 234 11.60 -6.38 -4.24
N SER A 235 11.89 -5.38 -5.09
CA SER A 235 11.53 -3.97 -4.86
C SER A 235 10.26 -3.53 -5.61
N LYS A 236 9.36 -4.48 -5.94
CA LYS A 236 8.16 -4.23 -6.75
C LYS A 236 6.99 -3.73 -5.91
N SER A 237 6.09 -2.98 -6.53
CA SER A 237 4.91 -2.39 -5.87
C SER A 237 3.66 -3.27 -5.86
N ASP A 238 3.73 -4.50 -6.39
CA ASP A 238 2.57 -5.38 -6.54
C ASP A 238 1.91 -5.75 -5.20
N LEU A 239 2.71 -6.01 -4.16
CA LEU A 239 2.20 -6.39 -2.83
C LEU A 239 1.50 -5.22 -2.14
N THR A 240 1.98 -4.00 -2.35
CA THR A 240 1.31 -2.78 -1.92
C THR A 240 -0.03 -2.60 -2.65
N LEU A 241 -0.04 -2.79 -3.97
CA LEU A 241 -1.25 -2.77 -4.77
C LEU A 241 -2.28 -3.77 -4.27
N PHE A 242 -1.88 -5.03 -4.03
CA PHE A 242 -2.78 -6.07 -3.52
C PHE A 242 -3.35 -5.71 -2.14
N SER A 243 -2.53 -5.15 -1.25
CA SER A 243 -2.99 -4.68 0.07
C SER A 243 -4.11 -3.63 -0.06
N TYR A 244 -3.94 -2.66 -0.95
CA TYR A 244 -4.96 -1.64 -1.20
C TYR A 244 -6.24 -2.22 -1.82
N ILE A 245 -6.10 -3.13 -2.79
CA ILE A 245 -7.24 -3.80 -3.43
C ILE A 245 -8.03 -4.62 -2.40
N PHE A 246 -7.38 -5.45 -1.60
CA PHE A 246 -8.06 -6.29 -0.60
C PHE A 246 -8.78 -5.45 0.46
N LEU A 247 -8.19 -4.34 0.91
CA LEU A 247 -8.86 -3.44 1.83
C LEU A 247 -10.01 -2.66 1.18
N SER A 248 -9.84 -2.24 -0.07
CA SER A 248 -10.94 -1.62 -0.81
C SER A 248 -12.14 -2.55 -0.92
N MET A 249 -11.91 -3.82 -1.28
CA MET A 249 -12.96 -4.85 -1.33
C MET A 249 -13.57 -5.12 0.05
N PHE A 250 -12.75 -5.26 1.09
CA PHE A 250 -13.21 -5.47 2.46
C PHE A 250 -14.17 -4.37 2.90
N TYR A 251 -13.77 -3.11 2.77
CA TYR A 251 -14.60 -1.99 3.17
C TYR A 251 -15.84 -1.81 2.30
N MET A 252 -15.78 -2.19 1.03
CA MET A 252 -16.96 -2.23 0.15
C MET A 252 -17.98 -3.27 0.62
N ILE A 253 -17.51 -4.46 1.01
CA ILE A 253 -18.38 -5.53 1.53
C ILE A 253 -19.00 -5.12 2.87
N VAL A 254 -18.21 -4.57 3.78
CA VAL A 254 -18.71 -4.06 5.06
C VAL A 254 -19.75 -2.96 4.84
N TRP A 255 -19.51 -2.05 3.88
CA TRP A 255 -20.48 -1.03 3.52
C TRP A 255 -21.76 -1.62 2.92
N SER A 256 -21.65 -2.63 2.05
CA SER A 256 -22.83 -3.25 1.45
C SER A 256 -23.79 -3.83 2.49
N SER A 257 -23.25 -4.31 3.63
CA SER A 257 -24.00 -4.88 4.74
C SER A 257 -24.48 -3.83 5.75
N LYS A 258 -23.59 -2.92 6.17
CA LYS A 258 -23.87 -1.99 7.28
C LYS A 258 -24.34 -0.60 6.83
N LYS A 259 -24.11 -0.24 5.57
CA LYS A 259 -24.40 1.09 4.97
C LYS A 259 -23.77 2.28 5.72
N GLU A 260 -22.66 2.06 6.42
CA GLU A 260 -21.93 3.11 7.13
C GLU A 260 -21.06 3.90 6.14
N ASN A 261 -21.29 5.19 6.00
CA ASN A 261 -20.55 6.04 5.04
C ASN A 261 -19.03 5.97 5.21
N LYS A 262 -18.52 5.87 6.44
CA LYS A 262 -17.08 5.76 6.71
C LYS A 262 -16.43 4.58 5.99
N THR A 263 -17.10 3.43 5.90
CA THR A 263 -16.57 2.24 5.23
C THR A 263 -16.57 2.42 3.70
N LEU A 264 -17.57 3.11 3.15
CA LEU A 264 -17.57 3.49 1.74
C LEU A 264 -16.39 4.41 1.40
N TRP A 265 -16.14 5.42 2.23
CA TRP A 265 -15.03 6.35 2.03
C TRP A 265 -13.66 5.69 2.17
N LEU A 266 -13.50 4.78 3.13
CA LEU A 266 -12.29 3.96 3.25
C LEU A 266 -12.07 3.11 1.99
N SER A 267 -13.10 2.44 1.48
CA SER A 267 -13.03 1.71 0.22
C SER A 267 -12.59 2.62 -0.93
N ALA A 268 -13.18 3.82 -1.07
CA ALA A 268 -12.83 4.78 -2.12
C ALA A 268 -11.38 5.26 -2.02
N VAL A 269 -10.89 5.54 -0.81
CA VAL A 269 -9.50 5.94 -0.59
C VAL A 269 -8.54 4.82 -1.00
N PHE A 270 -8.77 3.57 -0.58
CA PHE A 270 -7.92 2.45 -0.98
C PHE A 270 -7.98 2.15 -2.48
N THR A 271 -9.13 2.33 -3.13
CA THR A 271 -9.22 2.28 -4.61
C THR A 271 -8.35 3.38 -5.24
N GLY A 272 -8.41 4.60 -4.73
CA GLY A 272 -7.57 5.70 -5.21
C GLY A 272 -6.08 5.44 -5.02
N LEU A 273 -5.67 4.85 -3.89
CA LEU A 273 -4.28 4.44 -3.65
C LEU A 273 -3.84 3.31 -4.59
N ALA A 274 -4.71 2.37 -4.90
CA ALA A 274 -4.44 1.34 -5.91
C ALA A 274 -4.22 1.96 -7.30
N LEU A 275 -5.07 2.92 -7.70
CA LEU A 275 -4.94 3.70 -8.94
C LEU A 275 -3.64 4.52 -8.98
N ALA A 276 -3.21 5.07 -7.84
CA ALA A 276 -1.95 5.81 -7.72
C ALA A 276 -0.71 4.90 -7.77
N THR A 277 -0.86 3.60 -7.49
CA THR A 277 0.26 2.65 -7.43
C THR A 277 0.59 2.08 -8.80
N LYS A 278 -0.40 1.64 -9.56
CA LYS A 278 -0.23 1.05 -10.91
C LYS A 278 -1.49 1.20 -11.74
N TYR A 279 -1.37 1.20 -13.07
CA TYR A 279 -2.52 1.18 -13.98
C TYR A 279 -3.44 -0.03 -13.79
N GLN A 280 -2.93 -1.16 -13.30
CA GLN A 280 -3.77 -2.31 -12.94
C GLN A 280 -4.84 -1.98 -11.90
N GLY A 281 -4.64 -0.93 -11.09
CA GLY A 281 -5.67 -0.38 -10.21
C GLY A 281 -6.96 0.02 -10.92
N PHE A 282 -6.91 0.39 -12.22
CA PHE A 282 -8.09 0.71 -13.03
C PHE A 282 -9.07 -0.46 -13.16
N HIS A 283 -8.56 -1.68 -13.38
CA HIS A 283 -9.42 -2.87 -13.49
C HIS A 283 -10.25 -3.06 -12.22
N TRP A 284 -9.63 -2.84 -11.08
CA TRP A 284 -10.30 -2.95 -9.77
C TRP A 284 -11.23 -1.78 -9.50
N GLY A 285 -10.83 -0.56 -9.83
CA GLY A 285 -11.70 0.62 -9.74
C GLY A 285 -12.97 0.46 -10.57
N LEU A 286 -12.85 -0.01 -11.81
CA LEU A 286 -13.99 -0.32 -12.68
C LEU A 286 -14.85 -1.45 -12.11
N SER A 287 -14.23 -2.53 -11.61
CA SER A 287 -14.97 -3.67 -11.03
C SER A 287 -15.80 -3.24 -9.82
N ILE A 288 -15.22 -2.43 -8.92
CA ILE A 288 -15.93 -1.91 -7.75
C ILE A 288 -17.00 -0.89 -8.17
N GLY A 289 -16.70 -0.04 -9.16
CA GLY A 289 -17.67 0.88 -9.74
C GLY A 289 -18.89 0.16 -10.31
N LEU A 290 -18.68 -0.90 -11.09
CA LEU A 290 -19.74 -1.76 -11.60
C LEU A 290 -20.52 -2.45 -10.48
N PHE A 291 -19.83 -2.96 -9.48
CA PHE A 291 -20.48 -3.56 -8.31
C PHE A 291 -21.38 -2.57 -7.57
N LEU A 292 -20.93 -1.33 -7.37
CA LEU A 292 -21.74 -0.25 -6.80
C LEU A 292 -22.97 0.06 -7.63
N ILE A 293 -22.80 0.13 -8.95
CA ILE A 293 -23.89 0.32 -9.88
C ILE A 293 -24.91 -0.82 -9.72
N ILE A 294 -24.48 -2.08 -9.78
CA ILE A 294 -25.36 -3.25 -9.66
C ILE A 294 -26.08 -3.27 -8.31
N LEU A 295 -25.41 -2.99 -7.20
CA LEU A 295 -26.03 -2.94 -5.88
C LEU A 295 -27.14 -1.87 -5.77
N ASN A 296 -26.97 -0.75 -6.43
CA ASN A 296 -27.94 0.33 -6.42
C ASN A 296 -29.03 0.17 -7.48
N PHE A 297 -28.78 -0.64 -8.52
CA PHE A 297 -29.72 -0.91 -9.61
C PHE A 297 -30.79 -1.97 -9.29
N LYS A 298 -30.75 -2.64 -8.13
CA LYS A 298 -31.87 -3.53 -7.73
C LYS A 298 -33.21 -2.78 -7.61
N ASP A 299 -33.15 -1.46 -7.46
CA ASP A 299 -34.31 -0.55 -7.52
C ASP A 299 -34.49 0.10 -8.91
N LEU A 300 -34.11 -0.58 -10.00
CA LEU A 300 -34.06 -0.11 -11.38
C LEU A 300 -35.37 0.44 -11.97
N LYS A 301 -36.48 0.31 -11.28
CA LYS A 301 -37.74 0.98 -11.67
C LYS A 301 -37.76 2.48 -11.39
N GLN A 302 -36.77 2.99 -10.59
CA GLN A 302 -36.61 4.41 -10.28
C GLN A 302 -35.13 4.79 -10.33
N LEU A 303 -34.64 5.23 -11.50
CA LEU A 303 -33.38 5.99 -11.62
C LEU A 303 -33.50 7.28 -10.79
N SER A 304 -33.18 7.20 -9.51
CA SER A 304 -33.17 8.37 -8.65
C SER A 304 -31.75 8.99 -8.62
N ILE A 305 -31.67 10.29 -8.41
CA ILE A 305 -30.40 11.02 -8.20
C ILE A 305 -29.53 10.34 -7.12
N LYS A 306 -30.15 9.71 -6.10
CA LYS A 306 -29.47 8.98 -5.04
C LYS A 306 -28.70 7.77 -5.59
N THR A 307 -29.19 7.08 -6.60
CA THR A 307 -28.58 5.89 -7.20
C THR A 307 -27.28 6.22 -7.91
N ILE A 308 -27.20 7.40 -8.54
CA ILE A 308 -26.00 7.85 -9.28
C ILE A 308 -25.01 8.57 -8.34
N LYS A 309 -25.50 9.25 -7.32
CA LYS A 309 -24.68 10.05 -6.39
C LYS A 309 -23.59 9.21 -5.69
N ILE A 310 -23.91 8.01 -5.23
CA ILE A 310 -22.95 7.16 -4.48
C ILE A 310 -21.77 6.73 -5.37
N PRO A 311 -21.99 6.12 -6.56
CA PRO A 311 -20.89 5.80 -7.48
C PRO A 311 -20.08 7.03 -7.91
N LEU A 312 -20.72 8.18 -8.16
CA LEU A 312 -20.02 9.41 -8.54
C LEU A 312 -19.11 9.93 -7.42
N VAL A 313 -19.61 10.02 -6.18
CA VAL A 313 -18.80 10.49 -5.06
C VAL A 313 -17.68 9.49 -4.75
N TYR A 314 -17.95 8.19 -4.85
CA TYR A 314 -16.93 7.16 -4.73
C TYR A 314 -15.81 7.35 -5.77
N GLY A 315 -16.18 7.46 -7.05
CA GLY A 315 -15.24 7.69 -8.14
C GLY A 315 -14.46 8.99 -7.99
N LEU A 316 -15.12 10.08 -7.56
CA LEU A 316 -14.47 11.36 -7.31
C LEU A 316 -13.41 11.26 -6.21
N ILE A 317 -13.72 10.63 -5.07
CA ILE A 317 -12.74 10.44 -3.98
C ILE A 317 -11.57 9.59 -4.47
N SER A 318 -11.83 8.47 -5.16
CA SER A 318 -10.78 7.61 -5.70
C SER A 318 -9.89 8.36 -6.69
N PHE A 319 -10.51 9.16 -7.57
CA PHE A 319 -9.77 9.99 -8.52
C PHE A 319 -8.95 11.08 -7.83
N LEU A 320 -9.51 11.80 -6.85
CA LEU A 320 -8.78 12.83 -6.12
C LEU A 320 -7.53 12.29 -5.43
N ILE A 321 -7.62 11.11 -4.83
CA ILE A 321 -6.47 10.43 -4.21
C ILE A 321 -5.41 10.09 -5.28
N ALA A 322 -5.80 9.58 -6.43
CA ALA A 322 -4.86 9.19 -7.49
C ALA A 322 -4.34 10.37 -8.32
N SER A 323 -5.10 11.48 -8.38
CA SER A 323 -4.91 12.59 -9.31
C SER A 323 -3.50 13.19 -9.38
N PRO A 324 -2.68 13.28 -8.28
CA PRO A 324 -1.34 13.85 -8.39
C PRO A 324 -0.47 13.18 -9.46
N TRP A 325 -0.58 11.85 -9.63
CA TRP A 325 0.17 11.10 -10.63
C TRP A 325 -0.33 11.37 -12.05
N TYR A 326 -1.64 11.48 -12.24
CA TYR A 326 -2.24 11.74 -13.56
C TYR A 326 -2.06 13.20 -13.97
N ILE A 327 -2.11 14.14 -13.01
CA ILE A 327 -1.79 15.56 -13.23
C ILE A 327 -0.32 15.71 -13.60
N LYS A 328 0.61 15.01 -12.90
CA LYS A 328 2.03 14.97 -13.26
C LYS A 328 2.22 14.54 -14.73
N ASN A 329 1.57 13.45 -15.13
CA ASN A 329 1.65 12.98 -16.51
C ASN A 329 1.14 14.03 -17.48
N PHE A 330 -0.04 14.60 -17.22
CA PHE A 330 -0.63 15.63 -18.09
C PHE A 330 0.30 16.85 -18.25
N ILE A 331 0.89 17.32 -17.17
CA ILE A 331 1.83 18.46 -17.22
C ILE A 331 3.09 18.13 -18.00
N LEU A 332 3.64 16.91 -17.84
CA LEU A 332 4.91 16.53 -18.44
C LEU A 332 4.80 16.01 -19.88
N THR A 333 3.64 15.48 -20.28
CA THR A 333 3.49 14.79 -21.58
C THR A 333 2.28 15.25 -22.38
N GLY A 334 1.36 16.01 -21.78
CA GLY A 334 0.05 16.32 -22.37
C GLY A 334 -0.97 15.18 -22.26
N ASP A 335 -0.58 13.99 -21.80
CA ASP A 335 -1.42 12.79 -21.70
C ASP A 335 -1.48 12.32 -20.23
N PRO A 336 -2.66 12.42 -19.56
CA PRO A 336 -2.78 12.02 -18.16
C PRO A 336 -2.59 10.53 -17.92
N ILE A 337 -2.84 9.69 -18.93
CA ILE A 337 -2.71 8.22 -18.87
C ILE A 337 -1.59 7.70 -19.76
N TRP A 338 -0.59 8.53 -20.01
CA TRP A 338 0.56 8.19 -20.87
C TRP A 338 1.15 6.81 -20.50
N PRO A 339 1.48 5.95 -21.49
CA PRO A 339 1.44 6.18 -22.94
C PRO A 339 0.10 5.78 -23.59
N PHE A 340 -0.92 5.36 -22.83
CA PHE A 340 -2.14 4.77 -23.39
C PHE A 340 -3.12 5.78 -24.01
N GLY A 341 -3.01 7.06 -23.66
CA GLY A 341 -3.86 8.11 -24.16
C GLY A 341 -3.31 8.85 -25.40
N PHE A 342 -2.17 8.46 -25.96
CA PHE A 342 -1.45 9.22 -26.98
C PHE A 342 -2.31 9.56 -28.21
N SER A 343 -3.17 8.64 -28.66
CA SER A 343 -4.05 8.87 -29.81
C SER A 343 -5.19 9.86 -29.52
N ILE A 344 -5.54 10.07 -28.24
CA ILE A 344 -6.60 10.98 -27.81
C ILE A 344 -6.03 12.37 -27.50
N PHE A 345 -4.88 12.40 -26.83
CA PHE A 345 -4.26 13.62 -26.31
C PHE A 345 -3.15 14.19 -27.18
N ASN A 346 -2.84 13.57 -28.33
CA ASN A 346 -1.74 13.97 -29.23
C ASN A 346 -0.41 14.20 -28.49
N SER A 347 -0.03 13.26 -27.65
CA SER A 347 1.21 13.35 -26.89
C SER A 347 2.43 13.43 -27.81
N GLN A 348 3.36 14.34 -27.53
CA GLN A 348 4.55 14.58 -28.36
C GLN A 348 5.58 13.44 -28.32
N TYR A 349 5.48 12.52 -27.39
CA TYR A 349 6.51 11.55 -27.05
C TYR A 349 6.15 10.11 -27.42
N TRP A 350 5.09 9.89 -28.19
CA TRP A 350 4.71 8.55 -28.63
C TRP A 350 4.17 8.54 -30.05
#